data_041c207203dbe74c21abdeb67a8bae8b
#
_entry.id   041c207203dbe74c21abdeb67a8bae8b
#
_cell.length_a   1.000
_cell.length_b   1.000
_cell.length_c   1.000
_cell.angle_alpha   90.00
_cell.angle_beta   90.00
_cell.angle_gamma   90.00
#
_symmetry.space_group_name_H-M   'P 1'
#
loop_
_entity.id
_entity.type
_entity.pdbx_description
1 polymer ?
#
loop_
_entity_poly.entity_id
_entity_poly.type
_entity_poly.pdbx_seq_one_letter_code
_entity_poly.pdbx_strand_id
1 'polypeptide(L)'
;MSQNNLASRRDVLKWLGAGTGGALAGMGISCRLLRPVAGEENPLSRAVSRDWEKIYHDQYRYDSSFDWVCSPNDTHACRIRSYVRNGIVVRNGETYDVQDYADLYGNHATANWNPRQCAKGYTFHRVLYGPYRLRHPIVRKGWLAWANAGFPDLTPELASKFLFDARGQDEFIQITWEEVLNKIARALEAIATRYSGEAGKKRLLAQRYQPEMVEATGGAGTRCIKMRGGMGLLGVIGKY
;
A
#
# COMPACT_ATOMS: atom_id res chain seq x y z
N MET A 1 1.24 -25.73 -32.77
CA MET A 1 1.27 -24.63 -31.79
C MET A 1 1.06 -23.33 -32.55
N SER A 2 -0.19 -22.85 -32.55
CA SER A 2 -0.58 -21.63 -33.29
C SER A 2 -0.28 -20.42 -32.43
N GLN A 3 0.61 -19.55 -32.89
CA GLN A 3 0.80 -18.22 -32.30
C GLN A 3 -0.36 -17.32 -32.78
N ASN A 4 -1.25 -16.96 -31.87
CA ASN A 4 -2.24 -15.92 -32.11
C ASN A 4 -1.52 -14.57 -32.19
N ASN A 5 -1.28 -14.08 -33.40
CA ASN A 5 -0.88 -12.72 -33.67
C ASN A 5 -2.06 -11.77 -33.34
N LEU A 6 -2.11 -11.27 -32.13
CA LEU A 6 -2.98 -10.15 -31.78
C LEU A 6 -2.40 -8.89 -32.40
N ALA A 7 -3.13 -8.29 -33.33
CA ALA A 7 -2.76 -7.01 -33.95
C ALA A 7 -2.52 -5.93 -32.88
N SER A 8 -1.42 -5.19 -33.03
CA SER A 8 -1.09 -4.11 -32.08
C SER A 8 -2.07 -2.95 -32.21
N ARG A 9 -2.27 -2.16 -31.14
CA ARG A 9 -3.10 -0.93 -31.19
C ARG A 9 -2.68 0.02 -32.32
N ARG A 10 -1.41 0.01 -32.68
CA ARG A 10 -0.84 0.81 -33.76
C ARG A 10 -1.26 0.29 -35.13
N ASP A 11 -1.41 -1.02 -35.27
CA ASP A 11 -1.87 -1.63 -36.53
C ASP A 11 -3.37 -1.40 -36.72
N VAL A 12 -4.15 -1.44 -35.66
CA VAL A 12 -5.59 -1.10 -35.69
C VAL A 12 -5.79 0.37 -36.09
N LEU A 13 -4.97 1.29 -35.56
CA LEU A 13 -5.04 2.71 -35.93
C LEU A 13 -4.59 2.96 -37.37
N LYS A 14 -3.60 2.23 -37.89
CA LYS A 14 -3.20 2.29 -39.32
C LYS A 14 -4.29 1.77 -40.24
N TRP A 15 -4.98 0.70 -39.84
CA TRP A 15 -6.12 0.15 -40.57
C TRP A 15 -7.29 1.13 -40.61
N LEU A 16 -7.60 1.77 -39.51
CA LEU A 16 -8.62 2.81 -39.42
C LEU A 16 -8.25 4.07 -40.26
N GLY A 17 -6.96 4.46 -40.27
CA GLY A 17 -6.46 5.61 -41.01
C GLY A 17 -6.35 5.39 -42.53
N ALA A 18 -6.04 4.17 -42.98
CA ALA A 18 -5.93 3.83 -44.40
C ALA A 18 -7.30 3.53 -45.07
N GLY A 19 -8.30 3.14 -44.30
CA GLY A 19 -9.64 2.84 -44.80
C GLY A 19 -10.58 4.03 -44.95
N THR A 20 -10.27 5.16 -44.33
CA THR A 20 -11.20 6.30 -44.22
C THR A 20 -11.10 7.33 -45.34
N GLY A 21 -10.06 7.26 -46.16
CA GLY A 21 -9.90 8.22 -47.28
C GLY A 21 -10.70 7.88 -48.56
N GLY A 22 -11.02 6.64 -48.80
CA GLY A 22 -11.61 6.21 -50.11
C GLY A 22 -13.02 5.62 -50.02
N ALA A 23 -13.46 5.15 -48.90
CA ALA A 23 -14.72 4.40 -48.78
C ALA A 23 -15.93 5.21 -48.24
N LEU A 24 -15.70 6.43 -47.75
CA LEU A 24 -16.78 7.28 -47.22
C LEU A 24 -17.56 8.05 -48.29
N ALA A 25 -17.08 8.07 -49.53
CA ALA A 25 -17.75 8.77 -50.63
C ALA A 25 -18.83 7.91 -51.36
N GLY A 26 -18.86 6.58 -51.13
CA GLY A 26 -19.72 5.66 -51.86
C GLY A 26 -20.86 4.99 -51.11
N MET A 27 -20.82 4.97 -49.81
CA MET A 27 -21.88 4.40 -49.00
C MET A 27 -22.52 5.49 -48.13
N GLY A 28 -23.76 5.82 -48.38
CA GLY A 28 -24.55 6.81 -47.63
C GLY A 28 -24.62 6.61 -46.07
N ILE A 29 -23.55 6.17 -45.47
CA ILE A 29 -23.33 6.10 -44.00
C ILE A 29 -22.75 7.46 -43.53
N SER A 30 -23.11 8.50 -44.25
CA SER A 30 -22.75 9.81 -43.88
C SER A 30 -23.56 10.30 -42.69
N CYS A 31 -22.87 10.80 -41.69
CA CYS A 31 -23.37 11.80 -40.73
C CYS A 31 -24.60 11.51 -39.86
N ARG A 32 -25.21 10.33 -39.90
CA ARG A 32 -26.27 9.99 -38.95
C ARG A 32 -25.71 9.77 -37.51
N LEU A 33 -24.47 9.32 -37.43
CA LEU A 33 -23.77 9.14 -36.15
C LEU A 33 -23.34 10.45 -35.49
N LEU A 34 -23.29 11.57 -36.23
CA LEU A 34 -22.85 12.87 -35.75
C LEU A 34 -23.95 13.94 -35.73
N ARG A 35 -25.22 13.57 -35.97
CA ARG A 35 -26.32 14.52 -35.78
C ARG A 35 -26.49 14.80 -34.30
N PRO A 36 -26.37 16.04 -33.87
CA PRO A 36 -26.74 16.40 -32.51
C PRO A 36 -28.19 16.00 -32.32
N VAL A 37 -28.47 15.27 -31.26
CA VAL A 37 -29.82 14.90 -30.85
C VAL A 37 -30.48 16.14 -30.31
N ALA A 38 -31.14 16.91 -31.18
CA ALA A 38 -31.85 18.09 -30.76
C ALA A 38 -33.16 17.69 -30.10
N GLY A 39 -33.36 18.15 -28.88
CA GLY A 39 -34.66 18.16 -28.22
C GLY A 39 -35.05 16.92 -27.40
N GLU A 40 -34.15 16.00 -27.12
CA GLU A 40 -34.41 14.91 -26.19
C GLU A 40 -33.78 15.15 -24.82
N GLU A 41 -34.54 14.96 -23.78
CA GLU A 41 -34.06 15.09 -22.39
C GLU A 41 -32.98 14.06 -22.05
N ASN A 42 -32.98 12.92 -22.71
CA ASN A 42 -31.99 11.87 -22.52
C ASN A 42 -31.55 11.26 -23.86
N PRO A 43 -30.39 11.67 -24.41
CA PRO A 43 -29.90 11.11 -25.67
C PRO A 43 -29.62 9.60 -25.61
N LEU A 44 -29.49 8.99 -24.41
CA LEU A 44 -29.30 7.58 -24.24
C LEU A 44 -30.58 6.76 -24.37
N SER A 45 -31.75 7.40 -24.38
CA SER A 45 -33.05 6.72 -24.58
C SER A 45 -33.14 6.03 -25.95
N ARG A 46 -32.35 6.47 -26.93
CA ARG A 46 -32.28 5.88 -28.29
C ARG A 46 -31.36 4.68 -28.43
N ALA A 47 -30.60 4.33 -27.38
CA ALA A 47 -29.73 3.18 -27.43
C ALA A 47 -30.57 1.90 -27.55
N VAL A 48 -30.36 1.12 -28.58
CA VAL A 48 -31.11 -0.14 -28.87
C VAL A 48 -30.88 -1.15 -27.74
N SER A 49 -29.72 -1.13 -27.11
CA SER A 49 -29.43 -1.91 -25.92
C SER A 49 -28.55 -1.08 -24.97
N ARG A 50 -28.90 -1.11 -23.69
CA ARG A 50 -28.11 -0.49 -22.61
C ARG A 50 -27.48 -1.56 -21.70
N ASP A 51 -27.25 -2.74 -22.22
CA ASP A 51 -26.71 -3.85 -21.42
C ASP A 51 -25.31 -3.56 -20.86
N TRP A 52 -24.54 -2.73 -21.54
CA TRP A 52 -23.26 -2.24 -21.03
C TRP A 52 -23.41 -1.44 -19.72
N GLU A 53 -24.52 -0.72 -19.54
CA GLU A 53 -24.78 -0.02 -18.28
C GLU A 53 -25.02 -0.99 -17.14
N LYS A 54 -25.71 -2.10 -17.39
CA LYS A 54 -25.91 -3.14 -16.38
C LYS A 54 -24.58 -3.70 -15.88
N ILE A 55 -23.66 -3.97 -16.81
CA ILE A 55 -22.28 -4.41 -16.47
C ILE A 55 -21.58 -3.34 -15.64
N TYR A 56 -21.72 -2.08 -16.03
CA TYR A 56 -21.09 -0.95 -15.32
C TYR A 56 -21.67 -0.77 -13.93
N HIS A 57 -23.00 -0.82 -13.78
CA HIS A 57 -23.67 -0.71 -12.49
C HIS A 57 -23.38 -1.93 -11.60
N ASP A 58 -23.20 -3.10 -12.18
CA ASP A 58 -22.86 -4.30 -11.40
C ASP A 58 -21.53 -4.17 -10.66
N GLN A 59 -20.58 -3.39 -11.17
CA GLN A 59 -19.33 -3.11 -10.49
C GLN A 59 -19.52 -2.33 -9.18
N TYR A 60 -20.63 -1.61 -9.04
CA TYR A 60 -20.95 -0.82 -7.85
C TYR A 60 -21.79 -1.56 -6.81
N ARG A 61 -22.27 -2.78 -7.14
CA ARG A 61 -23.02 -3.59 -6.18
C ARG A 61 -22.12 -4.03 -5.03
N TYR A 62 -22.66 -3.99 -3.83
CA TYR A 62 -22.00 -4.46 -2.61
C TYR A 62 -23.04 -5.05 -1.65
N ASP A 63 -22.59 -5.93 -0.78
CA ASP A 63 -23.41 -6.61 0.22
C ASP A 63 -23.29 -5.92 1.58
N SER A 64 -22.12 -5.36 1.86
CA SER A 64 -21.82 -4.67 3.10
C SER A 64 -20.77 -3.58 2.89
N SER A 65 -20.64 -2.72 3.88
CA SER A 65 -19.58 -1.70 3.90
C SER A 65 -19.07 -1.50 5.32
N PHE A 66 -17.84 -1.02 5.45
CA PHE A 66 -17.25 -0.63 6.72
C PHE A 66 -16.35 0.58 6.54
N ASP A 67 -16.24 1.37 7.59
CA ASP A 67 -15.38 2.53 7.64
C ASP A 67 -14.06 2.20 8.33
N TRP A 68 -12.99 2.82 7.88
CA TRP A 68 -11.67 2.70 8.45
C TRP A 68 -10.85 3.97 8.23
N VAL A 69 -9.79 4.12 9.00
CA VAL A 69 -8.88 5.26 8.88
C VAL A 69 -7.67 4.86 8.05
N CYS A 70 -7.46 5.57 6.96
CA CYS A 70 -6.36 5.34 6.04
C CYS A 70 -5.09 6.05 6.52
N SER A 71 -3.99 5.29 6.67
CA SER A 71 -2.68 5.81 7.07
C SER A 71 -1.57 5.71 6.02
N PRO A 72 -1.77 5.23 4.78
CA PRO A 72 -0.66 5.05 3.84
C PRO A 72 0.08 6.32 3.47
N ASN A 73 -0.51 7.47 3.71
CA ASN A 73 0.07 8.79 3.48
C ASN A 73 0.22 9.59 4.78
N ASP A 74 0.34 8.89 5.82
CA ASP A 74 0.68 9.10 7.23
C ASP A 74 0.03 10.27 7.98
N THR A 75 -0.27 11.39 7.37
CA THR A 75 -0.67 12.60 8.08
C THR A 75 -2.15 12.95 8.02
N HIS A 76 -2.91 12.38 7.10
CA HIS A 76 -4.27 12.87 6.82
C HIS A 76 -5.37 12.14 7.57
N ALA A 77 -5.11 10.94 8.09
CA ALA A 77 -6.08 10.11 8.80
C ALA A 77 -7.46 10.09 8.09
N CYS A 78 -7.46 9.95 6.77
CA CYS A 78 -8.66 9.99 5.96
C CYS A 78 -9.61 8.87 6.35
N ARG A 79 -10.87 9.21 6.60
CA ARG A 79 -11.93 8.24 6.81
C ARG A 79 -12.41 7.71 5.48
N ILE A 80 -12.26 6.42 5.26
CA ILE A 80 -12.58 5.73 4.02
C ILE A 80 -13.66 4.69 4.29
N ARG A 81 -14.61 4.60 3.38
CA ARG A 81 -15.60 3.53 3.33
C ARG A 81 -15.18 2.50 2.30
N SER A 82 -15.00 1.27 2.75
CA SER A 82 -14.79 0.11 1.87
C SER A 82 -16.12 -0.59 1.61
N TYR A 83 -16.36 -0.93 0.36
CA TYR A 83 -17.54 -1.64 -0.09
C TYR A 83 -17.17 -3.08 -0.39
N VAL A 84 -17.89 -4.01 0.20
CA VAL A 84 -17.60 -5.45 0.16
C VAL A 84 -18.66 -6.17 -0.65
N ARG A 85 -18.25 -7.10 -1.48
CA ARG A 85 -19.12 -8.01 -2.22
C ARG A 85 -18.56 -9.42 -2.10
N ASN A 86 -19.38 -10.34 -1.59
CA ASN A 86 -18.97 -11.73 -1.36
C ASN A 86 -17.66 -11.84 -0.55
N GLY A 87 -17.51 -11.02 0.48
CA GLY A 87 -16.30 -10.99 1.32
C GLY A 87 -15.07 -10.31 0.71
N ILE A 88 -15.18 -9.73 -0.48
CA ILE A 88 -14.08 -9.07 -1.18
C ILE A 88 -14.35 -7.57 -1.25
N VAL A 89 -13.39 -6.74 -0.88
CA VAL A 89 -13.47 -5.29 -1.06
C VAL A 89 -13.37 -4.97 -2.55
N VAL A 90 -14.47 -4.50 -3.14
CA VAL A 90 -14.55 -4.20 -4.57
C VAL A 90 -14.20 -2.77 -4.91
N ARG A 91 -14.38 -1.85 -3.97
CA ARG A 91 -13.98 -0.44 -4.11
C ARG A 91 -13.86 0.25 -2.76
N ASN A 92 -13.16 1.35 -2.76
CA ASN A 92 -13.11 2.31 -1.66
C ASN A 92 -13.72 3.64 -2.12
N GLY A 93 -14.32 4.35 -1.20
CA GLY A 93 -14.90 5.69 -1.42
C GLY A 93 -14.74 6.56 -0.19
N GLU A 94 -15.12 7.82 -0.32
CA GLU A 94 -15.20 8.72 0.83
C GLU A 94 -16.40 8.35 1.70
N THR A 95 -16.29 8.69 2.98
CA THR A 95 -17.42 8.65 3.92
C THR A 95 -18.09 10.02 3.91
N TYR A 96 -19.25 10.12 3.27
CA TYR A 96 -19.99 11.39 3.13
C TYR A 96 -20.91 11.72 4.31
N ASP A 97 -21.18 10.77 5.18
CA ASP A 97 -22.04 10.87 6.34
C ASP A 97 -21.33 11.40 7.59
N VAL A 98 -20.24 12.14 7.40
CA VAL A 98 -19.47 12.72 8.51
C VAL A 98 -20.24 13.71 9.36
N GLN A 99 -21.32 14.27 8.83
CA GLN A 99 -22.19 15.18 9.58
C GLN A 99 -22.98 14.46 10.68
N ASP A 100 -23.13 13.14 10.56
CA ASP A 100 -23.83 12.31 11.54
C ASP A 100 -22.96 12.01 12.76
N TYR A 101 -21.67 12.36 12.71
CA TYR A 101 -20.73 12.11 13.79
C TYR A 101 -20.41 13.38 14.56
N ALA A 102 -20.58 13.30 15.86
CA ALA A 102 -20.10 14.30 16.78
C ALA A 102 -18.78 13.87 17.44
N ASP A 103 -17.96 14.85 17.83
CA ASP A 103 -16.83 14.60 18.72
C ASP A 103 -17.31 14.36 20.16
N LEU A 104 -16.37 14.16 21.10
CA LEU A 104 -16.68 13.96 22.51
C LEU A 104 -17.41 15.15 23.17
N TYR A 105 -17.39 16.31 22.55
CA TYR A 105 -18.01 17.55 23.03
C TYR A 105 -19.28 17.91 22.29
N GLY A 106 -19.74 17.04 21.37
CA GLY A 106 -20.96 17.25 20.58
C GLY A 106 -20.78 18.16 19.36
N ASN A 107 -19.54 18.49 18.97
CA ASN A 107 -19.32 19.27 17.76
C ASN A 107 -19.44 18.37 16.53
N HIS A 108 -20.21 18.84 15.56
CA HIS A 108 -20.37 18.18 14.27
C HIS A 108 -19.46 18.79 13.21
N ALA A 109 -19.14 18.01 12.19
CA ALA A 109 -18.47 18.53 11.01
C ALA A 109 -19.33 19.59 10.33
N THR A 110 -18.71 20.67 9.84
CA THR A 110 -19.44 21.72 9.13
C THR A 110 -19.84 21.26 7.73
N ALA A 111 -20.89 21.86 7.17
CA ALA A 111 -21.33 21.59 5.80
C ALA A 111 -20.26 21.88 4.73
N ASN A 112 -19.26 22.69 5.06
CA ASN A 112 -18.14 23.02 4.18
C ASN A 112 -16.98 22.01 4.27
N TRP A 113 -17.04 21.07 5.20
CA TRP A 113 -16.03 20.04 5.31
C TRP A 113 -16.31 18.93 4.30
N ASN A 114 -15.42 18.80 3.34
CA ASN A 114 -15.49 17.74 2.34
C ASN A 114 -14.52 16.63 2.72
N PRO A 115 -15.01 15.42 2.97
CA PRO A 115 -14.13 14.28 3.11
C PRO A 115 -13.34 14.09 1.82
N ARG A 116 -12.03 13.95 1.96
CA ARG A 116 -11.13 13.78 0.82
C ARG A 116 -10.22 12.61 1.07
N GLN A 117 -9.92 11.89 0.03
CA GLN A 117 -8.89 10.86 0.05
C GLN A 117 -8.01 10.98 -1.19
N CYS A 118 -6.77 10.60 -1.05
CA CYS A 118 -5.83 10.56 -2.18
C CYS A 118 -5.98 9.26 -2.97
N ALA A 119 -5.35 9.20 -4.14
CA ALA A 119 -5.35 8.01 -4.99
C ALA A 119 -4.90 6.72 -4.27
N LYS A 120 -4.02 6.82 -3.26
CA LYS A 120 -3.60 5.66 -2.45
C LYS A 120 -4.76 5.06 -1.68
N GLY A 121 -5.58 5.87 -1.02
CA GLY A 121 -6.77 5.41 -0.31
C GLY A 121 -7.78 4.76 -1.23
N TYR A 122 -8.10 5.42 -2.36
CA TYR A 122 -9.01 4.88 -3.37
C TYR A 122 -8.59 3.52 -3.91
N THR A 123 -7.30 3.33 -4.13
CA THR A 123 -6.77 2.12 -4.76
C THR A 123 -6.22 1.09 -3.77
N PHE A 124 -6.34 1.32 -2.47
CA PHE A 124 -5.72 0.47 -1.46
C PHE A 124 -6.20 -1.00 -1.52
N HIS A 125 -7.46 -1.23 -1.87
CA HIS A 125 -7.98 -2.59 -2.10
C HIS A 125 -7.21 -3.34 -3.20
N ARG A 126 -6.66 -2.65 -4.20
CA ARG A 126 -5.83 -3.26 -5.25
C ARG A 126 -4.50 -3.79 -4.72
N VAL A 127 -3.98 -3.17 -3.66
CA VAL A 127 -2.78 -3.67 -2.97
C VAL A 127 -3.09 -4.99 -2.27
N LEU A 128 -4.30 -5.14 -1.70
CA LEU A 128 -4.72 -6.36 -1.01
C LEU A 128 -4.82 -7.57 -1.95
N TYR A 129 -5.30 -7.36 -3.17
CA TYR A 129 -5.57 -8.45 -4.12
C TYR A 129 -4.62 -8.46 -5.33
N GLY A 130 -3.69 -7.50 -5.38
CA GLY A 130 -2.75 -7.36 -6.47
C GLY A 130 -1.74 -8.52 -6.56
N PRO A 131 -1.20 -8.77 -7.74
CA PRO A 131 -0.28 -9.89 -7.98
C PRO A 131 1.04 -9.75 -7.20
N TYR A 132 1.38 -8.54 -6.77
CA TYR A 132 2.61 -8.25 -6.01
C TYR A 132 2.41 -8.30 -4.49
N ARG A 133 1.21 -8.67 -4.02
CA ARG A 133 0.99 -8.82 -2.59
C ARG A 133 1.84 -9.94 -2.02
N LEU A 134 2.62 -9.61 -1.01
CA LEU A 134 3.35 -10.61 -0.22
C LEU A 134 2.36 -11.41 0.62
N ARG A 135 2.38 -12.73 0.45
CA ARG A 135 1.49 -13.66 1.18
C ARG A 135 2.19 -14.30 2.38
N HIS A 136 3.51 -14.25 2.39
CA HIS A 136 4.36 -14.86 3.40
C HIS A 136 5.44 -13.85 3.80
N PRO A 137 6.00 -13.96 5.00
CA PRO A 137 7.18 -13.20 5.34
C PRO A 137 8.32 -13.51 4.39
N ILE A 138 9.07 -12.49 4.04
CA ILE A 138 10.30 -12.62 3.27
C ILE A 138 11.43 -11.94 4.03
N VAL A 139 12.60 -12.52 4.00
CA VAL A 139 13.80 -11.97 4.61
C VAL A 139 14.93 -11.90 3.58
N ARG A 140 15.84 -10.96 3.74
CA ARG A 140 17.04 -10.90 2.94
C ARG A 140 17.94 -12.11 3.25
N LYS A 141 18.48 -12.73 2.22
CA LYS A 141 19.38 -13.90 2.31
C LYS A 141 20.56 -13.62 3.26
N GLY A 142 21.20 -12.48 3.11
CA GLY A 142 22.30 -12.07 3.97
C GLY A 142 21.89 -11.93 5.43
N TRP A 143 20.72 -11.32 5.71
CA TRP A 143 20.20 -11.24 7.07
C TRP A 143 19.92 -12.62 7.68
N LEU A 144 19.36 -13.52 6.88
CA LEU A 144 19.08 -14.89 7.34
C LEU A 144 20.37 -15.65 7.66
N ALA A 145 21.40 -15.48 6.83
CA ALA A 145 22.73 -16.08 7.08
C ALA A 145 23.36 -15.53 8.37
N TRP A 146 23.26 -14.22 8.61
CA TRP A 146 23.71 -13.58 9.85
C TRP A 146 22.97 -14.11 11.09
N ALA A 147 21.64 -14.23 10.98
CA ALA A 147 20.81 -14.77 12.06
C ALA A 147 21.15 -16.23 12.39
N ASN A 148 21.39 -17.05 11.35
CA ASN A 148 21.81 -18.46 11.51
C ASN A 148 23.22 -18.60 12.09
N ALA A 149 24.08 -17.60 11.91
CA ALA A 149 25.40 -17.53 12.53
C ALA A 149 25.39 -17.06 14.00
N GLY A 150 24.21 -16.87 14.61
CA GLY A 150 24.06 -16.47 16.01
C GLY A 150 24.25 -14.98 16.25
N PHE A 151 23.92 -14.16 15.28
CA PHE A 151 23.94 -12.68 15.41
C PHE A 151 25.32 -12.10 15.77
N PRO A 152 26.41 -12.44 15.07
CA PRO A 152 27.72 -11.90 15.40
C PRO A 152 27.76 -10.38 15.26
N ASP A 153 28.75 -9.73 15.91
CA ASP A 153 29.00 -8.31 15.74
C ASP A 153 29.30 -8.00 14.27
N LEU A 154 28.67 -6.96 13.75
CA LEU A 154 28.90 -6.52 12.39
C LEU A 154 30.12 -5.63 12.31
N THR A 155 31.30 -6.24 12.05
CA THR A 155 32.45 -5.51 11.54
C THR A 155 32.25 -5.19 10.06
N PRO A 156 33.00 -4.27 9.45
CA PRO A 156 32.88 -4.00 8.00
C PRO A 156 32.99 -5.27 7.14
N GLU A 157 33.90 -6.18 7.50
CA GLU A 157 34.12 -7.44 6.80
C GLU A 157 32.92 -8.39 6.93
N LEU A 158 32.34 -8.50 8.14
CA LEU A 158 31.16 -9.31 8.39
C LEU A 158 29.89 -8.68 7.79
N ALA A 159 29.81 -7.37 7.74
CA ALA A 159 28.71 -6.67 7.08
C ALA A 159 28.69 -7.02 5.58
N SER A 160 29.85 -7.02 4.94
CA SER A 160 29.98 -7.40 3.53
C SER A 160 29.73 -8.91 3.33
N LYS A 161 30.29 -9.76 4.20
CA LYS A 161 30.06 -11.21 4.16
C LYS A 161 28.56 -11.57 4.25
N PHE A 162 27.82 -10.86 5.06
CA PHE A 162 26.37 -11.07 5.24
C PHE A 162 25.51 -10.14 4.37
N LEU A 163 26.09 -9.52 3.36
CA LEU A 163 25.39 -8.70 2.36
C LEU A 163 24.60 -7.52 2.95
N PHE A 164 25.01 -6.95 4.10
CA PHE A 164 24.35 -5.79 4.69
C PHE A 164 24.53 -4.52 3.86
N ASP A 165 25.61 -4.44 3.08
CA ASP A 165 25.93 -3.40 2.12
C ASP A 165 25.22 -3.57 0.76
N ALA A 166 24.65 -4.74 0.49
CA ALA A 166 23.99 -5.10 -0.77
C ALA A 166 22.47 -4.83 -0.76
N ARG A 167 22.02 -3.73 -0.14
CA ARG A 167 20.59 -3.37 -0.14
C ARG A 167 20.07 -3.14 -1.55
N GLY A 168 18.99 -3.85 -1.92
CA GLY A 168 18.40 -3.80 -3.25
C GLY A 168 19.04 -4.76 -4.26
N GLN A 169 20.15 -5.43 -3.91
CA GLN A 169 20.84 -6.40 -4.74
C GLN A 169 20.81 -7.81 -4.16
N ASP A 170 20.50 -7.94 -2.87
CA ASP A 170 20.37 -9.21 -2.17
C ASP A 170 19.04 -9.90 -2.51
N GLU A 171 19.02 -11.21 -2.47
CA GLU A 171 17.82 -12.02 -2.69
C GLU A 171 16.91 -12.02 -1.46
N PHE A 172 15.60 -12.14 -1.71
CA PHE A 172 14.61 -12.38 -0.66
C PHE A 172 14.25 -13.87 -0.61
N ILE A 173 14.24 -14.41 0.60
CA ILE A 173 13.87 -15.80 0.87
C ILE A 173 12.56 -15.80 1.65
N GLN A 174 11.62 -16.63 1.22
CA GLN A 174 10.39 -16.86 1.94
C GLN A 174 10.67 -17.68 3.21
N ILE A 175 10.03 -17.29 4.30
CA ILE A 175 10.19 -17.90 5.62
C ILE A 175 8.83 -18.00 6.31
N THR A 176 8.67 -18.87 7.31
CA THR A 176 7.43 -18.95 8.09
C THR A 176 7.32 -17.80 9.10
N TRP A 177 6.09 -17.48 9.52
CA TRP A 177 5.86 -16.50 10.58
C TRP A 177 6.53 -16.90 11.89
N GLU A 178 6.43 -18.15 12.26
CA GLU A 178 7.05 -18.68 13.49
C GLU A 178 8.57 -18.51 13.45
N GLU A 179 9.20 -18.90 12.36
CA GLU A 179 10.64 -18.80 12.21
C GLU A 179 11.14 -17.36 12.20
N VAL A 180 10.47 -16.46 11.47
CA VAL A 180 10.91 -15.05 11.41
C VAL A 180 10.73 -14.34 12.75
N LEU A 181 9.61 -14.57 13.45
CA LEU A 181 9.37 -13.96 14.75
C LEU A 181 10.37 -14.46 15.81
N ASN A 182 10.67 -15.75 15.81
CA ASN A 182 11.71 -16.32 16.67
C ASN A 182 13.09 -15.72 16.40
N LYS A 183 13.45 -15.57 15.13
CA LYS A 183 14.74 -14.96 14.76
C LYS A 183 14.80 -13.48 15.13
N ILE A 184 13.71 -12.72 14.95
CA ILE A 184 13.64 -11.31 15.36
C ILE A 184 13.78 -11.18 16.88
N ALA A 185 13.07 -12.00 17.65
CA ALA A 185 13.15 -12.00 19.12
C ALA A 185 14.59 -12.27 19.59
N ARG A 186 15.23 -13.29 19.04
CA ARG A 186 16.63 -13.62 19.36
C ARG A 186 17.60 -12.52 18.94
N ALA A 187 17.37 -11.86 17.80
CA ALA A 187 18.18 -10.73 17.37
C ALA A 187 18.11 -9.55 18.37
N LEU A 188 16.88 -9.23 18.83
CA LEU A 188 16.67 -8.19 19.84
C LEU A 188 17.32 -8.55 21.18
N GLU A 189 17.17 -9.80 21.62
CA GLU A 189 17.83 -10.33 22.83
C GLU A 189 19.36 -10.24 22.72
N ALA A 190 19.92 -10.70 21.61
CA ALA A 190 21.36 -10.64 21.39
C ALA A 190 21.91 -9.20 21.42
N ILE A 191 21.18 -8.23 20.84
CA ILE A 191 21.53 -6.82 20.89
C ILE A 191 21.45 -6.30 22.34
N ALA A 192 20.35 -6.56 23.03
CA ALA A 192 20.17 -6.10 24.41
C ALA A 192 21.24 -6.68 25.35
N THR A 193 21.54 -7.96 25.24
CA THR A 193 22.59 -8.65 26.02
C THR A 193 23.96 -8.05 25.74
N ARG A 194 24.29 -7.81 24.48
CA ARG A 194 25.57 -7.24 24.03
C ARG A 194 25.87 -5.87 24.62
N TYR A 195 24.84 -5.09 24.87
CA TYR A 195 24.95 -3.74 25.43
C TYR A 195 24.60 -3.67 26.93
N SER A 196 24.52 -4.80 27.62
CA SER A 196 24.26 -4.87 29.06
C SER A 196 25.54 -5.04 29.86
N GLY A 197 25.50 -4.62 31.15
CA GLY A 197 26.56 -4.80 32.10
C GLY A 197 27.88 -4.07 31.73
N GLU A 198 28.97 -4.46 32.33
CA GLU A 198 30.29 -3.82 32.14
C GLU A 198 30.81 -3.93 30.71
N ALA A 199 30.58 -5.06 30.06
CA ALA A 199 30.92 -5.23 28.65
C ALA A 199 30.13 -4.28 27.75
N GLY A 200 28.84 -4.08 28.02
CA GLY A 200 27.98 -3.12 27.34
C GLY A 200 28.40 -1.68 27.54
N LYS A 201 28.77 -1.30 28.80
CA LYS A 201 29.30 0.01 29.12
C LYS A 201 30.59 0.31 28.32
N LYS A 202 31.55 -0.60 28.37
CA LYS A 202 32.81 -0.49 27.62
C LYS A 202 32.56 -0.29 26.10
N ARG A 203 31.60 -1.01 25.55
CA ARG A 203 31.22 -0.93 24.14
C ARG A 203 30.61 0.43 23.78
N LEU A 204 29.71 0.94 24.62
CA LEU A 204 29.09 2.27 24.46
C LEU A 204 30.13 3.39 24.55
N LEU A 205 31.05 3.31 25.51
CA LEU A 205 32.15 4.30 25.65
C LEU A 205 33.06 4.29 24.42
N ALA A 206 33.38 3.11 23.88
CA ALA A 206 34.14 2.98 22.63
C ALA A 206 33.41 3.59 21.42
N GLN A 207 32.09 3.61 21.45
CA GLN A 207 31.23 4.28 20.46
C GLN A 207 31.00 5.77 20.74
N ARG A 208 31.71 6.34 21.71
CA ARG A 208 31.68 7.77 22.11
C ARG A 208 30.32 8.23 22.68
N TYR A 209 29.58 7.34 23.33
CA TYR A 209 28.44 7.76 24.14
C TYR A 209 28.93 8.48 25.39
N GLN A 210 28.09 9.41 25.93
CA GLN A 210 28.45 10.19 27.12
C GLN A 210 28.66 9.28 28.33
N PRO A 211 29.84 9.36 29.02
CA PRO A 211 30.17 8.46 30.11
C PRO A 211 29.15 8.46 31.25
N GLU A 212 28.67 9.65 31.63
CA GLU A 212 27.68 9.83 32.69
C GLU A 212 26.36 9.09 32.40
N MET A 213 25.88 9.14 31.14
CA MET A 213 24.70 8.41 30.72
C MET A 213 24.94 6.89 30.70
N VAL A 214 26.12 6.48 30.26
CA VAL A 214 26.48 5.06 30.24
C VAL A 214 26.52 4.48 31.65
N GLU A 215 27.13 5.21 32.59
CA GLU A 215 27.22 4.81 33.99
C GLU A 215 25.85 4.77 34.66
N ALA A 216 25.04 5.83 34.51
CA ALA A 216 23.69 5.91 35.07
C ALA A 216 22.73 4.83 34.57
N THR A 217 22.99 4.29 33.40
CA THR A 217 22.12 3.24 32.79
C THR A 217 22.63 1.81 32.99
N GLY A 218 23.82 1.64 33.52
CA GLY A 218 24.43 0.30 33.69
C GLY A 218 24.63 -0.46 32.34
N GLY A 219 24.92 0.30 31.28
CA GLY A 219 24.81 -0.16 29.89
C GLY A 219 23.42 0.14 29.31
N ALA A 220 23.24 0.00 28.02
CA ALA A 220 21.97 0.33 27.40
C ALA A 220 20.91 -0.79 27.49
N GLY A 221 21.35 -2.06 27.42
CA GLY A 221 20.43 -3.21 27.47
C GLY A 221 19.28 -3.07 26.47
N THR A 222 18.05 -3.25 26.92
CA THR A 222 16.85 -3.08 26.12
C THR A 222 16.59 -1.64 25.62
N ARG A 223 17.25 -0.64 26.21
CA ARG A 223 17.18 0.75 25.74
C ARG A 223 17.83 0.98 24.39
N CYS A 224 18.60 0.01 23.87
CA CYS A 224 19.05 0.01 22.48
C CYS A 224 17.88 -0.12 21.50
N ILE A 225 16.74 -0.63 21.96
CA ILE A 225 15.54 -0.83 21.13
C ILE A 225 14.66 0.41 21.28
N LYS A 226 14.58 1.22 20.22
CA LYS A 226 13.70 2.39 20.18
C LYS A 226 12.47 2.10 19.36
N MET A 227 11.32 2.10 20.02
CA MET A 227 10.03 2.05 19.34
C MET A 227 9.69 3.43 18.78
N ARG A 228 9.37 3.52 17.51
CA ARG A 228 8.94 4.76 16.85
C ARG A 228 7.64 4.50 16.11
N GLY A 229 6.65 5.38 16.33
CA GLY A 229 5.43 5.42 15.53
C GLY A 229 5.57 6.38 14.35
N GLY A 230 4.83 6.14 13.27
CA GLY A 230 4.64 7.12 12.21
C GLY A 230 3.74 8.28 12.67
N MET A 231 3.82 9.43 11.99
CA MET A 231 3.05 10.63 12.37
C MET A 231 1.53 10.40 12.35
N GLY A 232 1.03 9.58 11.43
CA GLY A 232 -0.41 9.25 11.36
C GLY A 232 -0.94 8.48 12.56
N LEU A 233 -0.09 7.74 13.27
CA LEU A 233 -0.46 7.00 14.47
C LEU A 233 -0.34 7.83 15.75
N LEU A 234 0.43 8.91 15.75
CA LEU A 234 0.63 9.74 16.94
C LEU A 234 -0.67 10.36 17.46
N GLY A 235 -1.60 10.71 16.58
CA GLY A 235 -2.91 11.21 16.95
C GLY A 235 -3.85 10.14 17.54
N VAL A 236 -3.64 8.88 17.19
CA VAL A 236 -4.47 7.75 17.65
C VAL A 236 -3.88 7.14 18.92
N ILE A 237 -2.58 6.87 18.95
CA ILE A 237 -1.91 6.22 20.09
C ILE A 237 -1.69 7.18 21.26
N GLY A 238 -1.53 8.48 20.99
CA GLY A 238 -1.34 9.48 22.04
C GLY A 238 -2.62 9.86 22.81
N LYS A 239 -3.75 9.27 22.48
CA LYS A 239 -5.05 9.50 23.15
C LYS A 239 -5.51 8.33 24.03
N TYR A 240 -4.76 7.23 24.10
CA TYR A 240 -5.07 6.07 24.92
C TYR A 240 -3.95 5.76 25.90
#